data_d6be339482ec38414fe34e7bd1ef9817
#
_entry.id   d6be339482ec38414fe34e7bd1ef9817
#
_cell.length_a   1.000
_cell.length_b   1.000
_cell.length_c   1.000
_cell.angle_alpha   90.00
_cell.angle_beta   90.00
_cell.angle_gamma   90.00
#
_symmetry.space_group_name_H-M   'P 1'
#
loop_
_entity.id
_entity.type
_entity.pdbx_description
1 polymer ?
#
loop_
_entity_poly.entity_id
_entity_poly.type
_entity_poly.pdbx_seq_one_letter_code
_entity_poly.pdbx_strand_id
1 'polypeptide(L)'
;NIFFINGKVINDQQNFDISKLEPILDDWLNNIEIEKIDFNSISSFSFNVNKKLKLNDLKLETNLNLKNFEIVKNPLNLKPFLPNYTEQVKFEDHKIKIKLTKDILDIKGDGDIYIGDELEQLSYSIINNDGKIIFDTKLNIKNNPLIINFLDYKKKKEDSSEILLKGIYKKNKELIFKNISITEKNNQILIKDLLLSKNFKIKDLDYVKLDYRNKNDLLNKIELKKNKSNFSIKGKSFDATQLINNSMDDDESSTIFENFNSRFDIKIDTTYINKNDYTKNLFGNFTFKENKLDKLNLESTFSNNKKMNLSIETNNQKETITKFVSNYPKPLIKRYDFIKGFEEGYLDFYSIKKDGVSNSVLIID
;
A
#
# COMPACT_ATOMS: atom_id res chain seq x y z
N ASN A 1 -11.16 -12.63 51.78
CA ASN A 1 -12.34 -13.00 50.98
C ASN A 1 -12.23 -12.32 49.61
N ILE A 2 -12.50 -13.05 48.54
CA ILE A 2 -12.65 -12.59 47.18
C ILE A 2 -14.12 -12.83 46.83
N PHE A 3 -14.75 -11.80 46.29
CA PHE A 3 -16.14 -11.90 45.80
C PHE A 3 -16.09 -12.07 44.29
N PHE A 4 -16.78 -13.08 43.81
CA PHE A 4 -17.00 -13.28 42.38
C PHE A 4 -18.31 -12.67 41.96
N ILE A 5 -18.30 -11.80 40.95
CA ILE A 5 -19.44 -11.10 40.41
C ILE A 5 -19.56 -11.47 38.92
N ASN A 6 -20.77 -11.80 38.51
CA ASN A 6 -21.10 -11.99 37.11
C ASN A 6 -22.47 -11.32 36.84
N GLY A 7 -22.67 -10.96 35.59
CA GLY A 7 -23.90 -10.32 35.17
C GLY A 7 -24.09 -10.27 33.67
N LYS A 8 -25.26 -9.81 33.27
CA LYS A 8 -25.64 -9.58 31.88
C LYS A 8 -26.26 -8.19 31.77
N VAL A 9 -25.85 -7.46 30.74
CA VAL A 9 -26.42 -6.15 30.38
C VAL A 9 -27.02 -6.28 28.99
N ILE A 10 -28.24 -5.79 28.84
CA ILE A 10 -28.92 -5.68 27.54
C ILE A 10 -29.13 -4.19 27.29
N ASN A 11 -28.67 -3.74 26.12
CA ASN A 11 -28.87 -2.37 25.66
C ASN A 11 -29.67 -2.39 24.36
N ASP A 12 -30.71 -1.57 24.32
CA ASP A 12 -31.53 -1.34 23.13
C ASP A 12 -31.78 0.18 23.00
N GLN A 13 -30.71 0.95 22.94
CA GLN A 13 -30.79 2.41 22.86
C GLN A 13 -30.59 2.88 21.42
N GLN A 14 -31.43 3.84 21.03
CA GLN A 14 -31.25 4.70 19.87
C GLN A 14 -30.60 6.01 20.34
N ASN A 15 -29.73 6.62 19.50
CA ASN A 15 -29.02 7.86 19.80
C ASN A 15 -28.21 7.79 21.12
N PHE A 16 -27.28 6.85 21.16
CA PHE A 16 -26.42 6.71 22.34
C PHE A 16 -25.51 7.94 22.49
N ASP A 17 -25.47 8.46 23.72
CA ASP A 17 -24.59 9.58 24.08
C ASP A 17 -23.12 9.13 24.07
N ILE A 18 -22.38 9.62 23.10
CA ILE A 18 -20.98 9.25 22.84
C ILE A 18 -20.07 9.65 23.99
N SER A 19 -20.39 10.74 24.73
CA SER A 19 -19.60 11.19 25.87
C SER A 19 -19.43 10.12 26.95
N LYS A 20 -20.35 9.16 27.00
CA LYS A 20 -20.27 8.01 27.92
C LYS A 20 -19.21 6.98 27.50
N LEU A 21 -18.76 7.01 26.26
CA LEU A 21 -17.68 6.15 25.75
C LEU A 21 -16.29 6.79 25.88
N GLU A 22 -16.21 8.10 26.03
CA GLU A 22 -14.92 8.83 26.18
C GLU A 22 -14.01 8.22 27.24
N PRO A 23 -14.47 7.88 28.47
CA PRO A 23 -13.58 7.30 29.47
C PRO A 23 -13.01 5.92 29.09
N ILE A 24 -13.62 5.25 28.11
CA ILE A 24 -13.23 3.90 27.65
C ILE A 24 -12.37 3.97 26.39
N LEU A 25 -12.62 4.97 25.53
CA LEU A 25 -12.09 5.08 24.19
C LEU A 25 -11.16 6.30 23.99
N ASP A 26 -10.80 7.00 25.06
CA ASP A 26 -10.08 8.29 25.04
C ASP A 26 -8.92 8.33 24.03
N ASP A 27 -8.00 7.38 24.09
CA ASP A 27 -6.87 7.28 23.16
C ASP A 27 -7.28 6.98 21.68
N TRP A 28 -8.47 6.43 21.46
CA TRP A 28 -8.97 6.02 20.13
C TRP A 28 -9.78 7.12 19.46
N LEU A 29 -10.45 7.97 20.25
CA LEU A 29 -11.32 9.03 19.77
C LEU A 29 -10.58 10.35 19.47
N ASN A 30 -9.34 10.51 19.90
CA ASN A 30 -8.58 11.76 19.79
C ASN A 30 -8.47 12.36 18.36
N ASN A 31 -8.72 11.55 17.32
CA ASN A 31 -8.66 11.99 15.92
C ASN A 31 -9.90 11.57 15.11
N ILE A 32 -10.96 11.12 15.78
CA ILE A 32 -12.19 10.63 15.17
C ILE A 32 -13.33 11.43 15.75
N GLU A 33 -14.15 12.04 14.90
CA GLU A 33 -15.38 12.72 15.30
C GLU A 33 -16.57 11.86 14.90
N ILE A 34 -17.34 11.41 15.90
CA ILE A 34 -18.51 10.56 15.73
C ILE A 34 -19.75 11.43 15.86
N GLU A 35 -20.62 11.41 14.84
CA GLU A 35 -21.88 12.15 14.86
C GLU A 35 -23.01 11.32 15.44
N LYS A 36 -23.10 10.06 15.05
CA LYS A 36 -24.23 9.20 15.41
C LYS A 36 -23.80 7.78 15.71
N ILE A 37 -24.42 7.19 16.72
CA ILE A 37 -24.29 5.77 17.02
C ILE A 37 -25.60 5.18 17.52
N ASP A 38 -26.18 4.24 16.76
CA ASP A 38 -27.37 3.47 17.12
C ASP A 38 -27.01 1.99 17.16
N PHE A 39 -27.20 1.34 18.28
CA PHE A 39 -26.87 -0.06 18.42
C PHE A 39 -27.71 -0.80 19.44
N ASN A 40 -27.83 -2.10 19.26
CA ASN A 40 -28.31 -3.03 20.27
C ASN A 40 -27.15 -3.89 20.73
N SER A 41 -27.06 -4.19 22.01
CA SER A 41 -26.04 -5.11 22.50
C SER A 41 -26.50 -6.01 23.62
N ILE A 42 -25.88 -7.18 23.68
CA ILE A 42 -25.98 -8.11 24.80
C ILE A 42 -24.56 -8.36 25.29
N SER A 43 -24.31 -7.95 26.53
CA SER A 43 -22.99 -8.09 27.19
C SER A 43 -23.09 -9.01 28.39
N SER A 44 -22.16 -9.96 28.49
CA SER A 44 -21.96 -10.79 29.68
C SER A 44 -20.60 -10.44 30.29
N PHE A 45 -20.56 -10.27 31.60
CA PHE A 45 -19.32 -9.94 32.28
C PHE A 45 -19.10 -10.80 33.52
N SER A 46 -17.85 -10.95 33.91
CA SER A 46 -17.46 -11.54 35.20
C SER A 46 -16.15 -10.93 35.67
N PHE A 47 -16.02 -10.74 36.97
CA PHE A 47 -14.80 -10.26 37.61
C PHE A 47 -14.75 -10.64 39.08
N ASN A 48 -13.55 -10.55 39.66
CA ASN A 48 -13.32 -10.73 41.08
C ASN A 48 -13.09 -9.39 41.75
N VAL A 49 -13.61 -9.22 42.98
CA VAL A 49 -13.35 -8.07 43.82
C VAL A 49 -12.72 -8.52 45.13
N ASN A 50 -11.59 -7.95 45.50
CA ASN A 50 -10.91 -8.23 46.76
C ASN A 50 -11.43 -7.34 47.88
N LYS A 51 -11.00 -7.56 49.13
CA LYS A 51 -11.41 -6.78 50.33
C LYS A 51 -11.11 -5.27 50.20
N LYS A 52 -10.18 -4.85 49.35
CA LYS A 52 -9.87 -3.45 49.07
C LYS A 52 -10.67 -2.89 47.89
N LEU A 53 -11.74 -3.56 47.50
CA LEU A 53 -12.59 -3.22 46.34
C LEU A 53 -11.83 -3.12 45.01
N LYS A 54 -10.63 -3.77 44.92
CA LYS A 54 -9.89 -3.82 43.67
C LYS A 54 -10.47 -4.91 42.76
N LEU A 55 -10.82 -4.53 41.54
CA LEU A 55 -11.32 -5.39 40.50
C LEU A 55 -10.14 -6.19 39.88
N ASN A 56 -10.33 -7.48 39.71
CA ASN A 56 -9.37 -8.39 39.06
C ASN A 56 -10.11 -9.36 38.13
N ASP A 57 -9.38 -9.95 37.20
CA ASP A 57 -9.86 -11.00 36.29
C ASP A 57 -11.14 -10.62 35.51
N LEU A 58 -11.22 -9.34 35.07
CA LEU A 58 -12.33 -8.89 34.26
C LEU A 58 -12.40 -9.69 32.95
N LYS A 59 -13.56 -10.26 32.70
CA LYS A 59 -13.95 -10.86 31.43
C LYS A 59 -15.21 -10.18 30.93
N LEU A 60 -15.24 -9.80 29.67
CA LEU A 60 -16.40 -9.23 29.00
C LEU A 60 -16.57 -9.92 27.65
N GLU A 61 -17.79 -10.31 27.35
CA GLU A 61 -18.17 -10.75 26.01
C GLU A 61 -19.44 -9.99 25.60
N THR A 62 -19.34 -9.24 24.49
CA THR A 62 -20.41 -8.42 23.94
C THR A 62 -20.70 -8.81 22.52
N ASN A 63 -21.98 -9.07 22.21
CA ASN A 63 -22.48 -9.10 20.84
C ASN A 63 -23.24 -7.79 20.61
N LEU A 64 -22.81 -7.05 19.61
CA LEU A 64 -23.34 -5.74 19.28
C LEU A 64 -23.84 -5.76 17.84
N ASN A 65 -25.07 -5.29 17.63
CA ASN A 65 -25.61 -5.01 16.29
C ASN A 65 -25.64 -3.50 16.12
N LEU A 66 -24.71 -2.98 15.35
CA LEU A 66 -24.62 -1.59 15.00
C LEU A 66 -25.59 -1.32 13.85
N LYS A 67 -26.67 -0.58 14.11
CA LYS A 67 -27.66 -0.22 13.09
C LYS A 67 -27.18 0.93 12.23
N ASN A 68 -26.55 1.92 12.86
CA ASN A 68 -25.97 3.07 12.20
C ASN A 68 -24.82 3.62 13.05
N PHE A 69 -23.70 3.87 12.40
CA PHE A 69 -22.56 4.53 13.03
C PHE A 69 -21.91 5.45 12.00
N GLU A 70 -21.86 6.73 12.31
CA GLU A 70 -21.40 7.75 11.40
C GLU A 70 -20.21 8.51 12.00
N ILE A 71 -19.10 8.46 11.27
CA ILE A 71 -17.87 9.19 11.55
C ILE A 71 -17.82 10.35 10.56
N VAL A 72 -17.83 11.59 11.04
CA VAL A 72 -17.78 12.79 10.19
C VAL A 72 -16.36 13.24 9.90
N LYS A 73 -15.40 12.82 10.73
CA LYS A 73 -13.98 13.10 10.53
C LYS A 73 -13.13 11.91 10.95
N ASN A 74 -12.30 11.45 10.04
CA ASN A 74 -11.32 10.42 10.33
C ASN A 74 -9.96 10.76 9.69
N PRO A 75 -8.83 10.30 10.28
CA PRO A 75 -7.50 10.66 9.85
C PRO A 75 -7.01 9.89 8.60
N LEU A 76 -7.78 8.92 8.11
CA LEU A 76 -7.36 8.09 6.99
C LEU A 76 -7.54 8.82 5.66
N ASN A 77 -6.48 9.01 4.92
CA ASN A 77 -6.54 9.55 3.57
C ASN A 77 -6.51 8.42 2.54
N LEU A 78 -7.67 7.87 2.21
CA LEU A 78 -7.82 6.81 1.19
C LEU A 78 -8.17 7.36 -0.20
N LYS A 79 -8.39 8.66 -0.36
CA LYS A 79 -8.75 9.31 -1.62
C LYS A 79 -7.82 9.01 -2.81
N PRO A 80 -6.48 8.85 -2.61
CA PRO A 80 -5.60 8.45 -3.71
C PRO A 80 -5.90 7.06 -4.31
N PHE A 81 -6.55 6.17 -3.52
CA PHE A 81 -6.91 4.81 -3.95
C PHE A 81 -8.40 4.68 -4.24
N LEU A 82 -9.23 5.39 -3.50
CA LEU A 82 -10.69 5.40 -3.57
C LEU A 82 -11.15 6.85 -3.83
N PRO A 83 -11.24 7.29 -5.10
CA PRO A 83 -11.49 8.71 -5.42
C PRO A 83 -12.78 9.28 -4.84
N ASN A 84 -13.80 8.44 -4.60
CA ASN A 84 -15.07 8.84 -4.00
C ASN A 84 -15.00 8.90 -2.46
N TYR A 85 -13.88 8.48 -1.85
CA TYR A 85 -13.70 8.51 -0.41
C TYR A 85 -13.75 9.94 0.12
N THR A 86 -14.48 10.10 1.21
CA THR A 86 -14.58 11.34 2.00
C THR A 86 -14.09 11.07 3.42
N GLU A 87 -13.91 12.11 4.23
CA GLU A 87 -13.61 11.94 5.65
C GLU A 87 -14.81 11.38 6.44
N GLN A 88 -16.00 11.48 5.86
CA GLN A 88 -17.21 10.87 6.40
C GLN A 88 -17.28 9.42 6.01
N VAL A 89 -17.48 8.55 6.99
CA VAL A 89 -17.66 7.11 6.81
C VAL A 89 -18.85 6.66 7.63
N LYS A 90 -19.76 5.95 6.97
CA LYS A 90 -20.95 5.42 7.59
C LYS A 90 -20.92 3.90 7.58
N PHE A 91 -21.26 3.30 8.72
CA PHE A 91 -21.42 1.86 8.87
C PHE A 91 -22.91 1.55 9.11
N GLU A 92 -23.41 0.55 8.42
CA GLU A 92 -24.78 0.06 8.59
C GLU A 92 -24.79 -1.45 8.79
N ASP A 93 -25.79 -1.95 9.53
CA ASP A 93 -26.04 -3.38 9.75
C ASP A 93 -24.78 -4.17 10.13
N HIS A 94 -23.90 -3.56 10.94
CA HIS A 94 -22.65 -4.18 11.39
C HIS A 94 -22.88 -5.07 12.60
N LYS A 95 -22.46 -6.33 12.52
CA LYS A 95 -22.43 -7.27 13.65
C LYS A 95 -21.02 -7.28 14.22
N ILE A 96 -20.89 -6.94 15.49
CA ILE A 96 -19.59 -6.84 16.16
C ILE A 96 -19.60 -7.76 17.38
N LYS A 97 -18.58 -8.59 17.50
CA LYS A 97 -18.31 -9.40 18.68
C LYS A 97 -17.05 -8.90 19.36
N ILE A 98 -17.17 -8.53 20.63
CA ILE A 98 -16.07 -8.03 21.45
C ILE A 98 -15.84 -9.01 22.59
N LYS A 99 -14.59 -9.44 22.79
CA LYS A 99 -14.15 -10.21 23.95
C LYS A 99 -12.98 -9.51 24.62
N LEU A 100 -13.13 -9.25 25.90
CA LEU A 100 -12.04 -8.78 26.76
C LEU A 100 -11.74 -9.86 27.79
N THR A 101 -10.49 -10.30 27.85
CA THR A 101 -10.01 -11.28 28.82
C THR A 101 -8.64 -10.84 29.31
N LYS A 102 -8.52 -10.47 30.60
CA LYS A 102 -7.32 -9.83 31.14
C LYS A 102 -6.98 -8.59 30.29
N ASP A 103 -5.82 -8.61 29.64
CA ASP A 103 -5.29 -7.48 28.85
C ASP A 103 -5.48 -7.69 27.34
N ILE A 104 -6.22 -8.76 26.94
CA ILE A 104 -6.46 -9.09 25.52
C ILE A 104 -7.84 -8.64 25.13
N LEU A 105 -7.93 -7.73 24.17
CA LEU A 105 -9.15 -7.30 23.49
C LEU A 105 -9.22 -7.93 22.10
N ASP A 106 -10.21 -8.79 21.86
CA ASP A 106 -10.52 -9.41 20.56
C ASP A 106 -11.82 -8.82 20.02
N ILE A 107 -11.76 -8.18 18.86
CA ILE A 107 -12.89 -7.57 18.16
C ILE A 107 -13.02 -8.21 16.79
N LYS A 108 -14.22 -8.68 16.47
CA LYS A 108 -14.58 -9.17 15.13
C LYS A 108 -15.84 -8.47 14.67
N GLY A 109 -15.82 -7.98 13.44
CA GLY A 109 -16.98 -7.31 12.87
C GLY A 109 -17.14 -7.64 11.39
N ASP A 110 -18.40 -7.61 10.96
CA ASP A 110 -18.80 -7.70 9.57
C ASP A 110 -20.07 -6.90 9.33
N GLY A 111 -20.19 -6.27 8.18
CA GLY A 111 -21.35 -5.48 7.78
C GLY A 111 -21.03 -4.51 6.65
N ASP A 112 -21.96 -3.61 6.46
CA ASP A 112 -21.94 -2.65 5.37
C ASP A 112 -21.18 -1.37 5.75
N ILE A 113 -20.46 -0.80 4.80
CA ILE A 113 -19.75 0.46 4.92
C ILE A 113 -20.02 1.33 3.69
N TYR A 114 -20.33 2.60 3.91
CA TYR A 114 -20.43 3.58 2.83
C TYR A 114 -19.06 4.24 2.60
N ILE A 115 -18.63 4.23 1.34
CA ILE A 115 -17.44 4.94 0.87
C ILE A 115 -17.94 5.97 -0.14
N GLY A 116 -17.97 7.25 0.25
CA GLY A 116 -18.82 8.23 -0.42
C GLY A 116 -20.29 7.81 -0.32
N ASP A 117 -21.00 7.82 -1.44
CA ASP A 117 -22.44 7.44 -1.50
C ASP A 117 -22.66 5.94 -1.82
N GLU A 118 -21.61 5.16 -1.94
CA GLU A 118 -21.69 3.78 -2.41
C GLU A 118 -21.49 2.78 -1.27
N LEU A 119 -22.38 1.78 -1.25
CA LEU A 119 -22.39 0.70 -0.27
C LEU A 119 -21.39 -0.39 -0.64
N GLU A 120 -20.50 -0.72 0.28
CA GLU A 120 -19.50 -1.78 0.17
C GLU A 120 -19.54 -2.69 1.40
N GLN A 121 -18.83 -3.80 1.38
CA GLN A 121 -18.83 -4.77 2.48
C GLN A 121 -17.46 -4.83 3.15
N LEU A 122 -17.45 -4.75 4.48
CA LEU A 122 -16.27 -4.80 5.32
C LEU A 122 -16.39 -5.92 6.35
N SER A 123 -15.33 -6.74 6.47
CA SER A 123 -15.18 -7.64 7.61
C SER A 123 -13.77 -7.50 8.20
N TYR A 124 -13.66 -7.64 9.52
CA TYR A 124 -12.38 -7.47 10.20
C TYR A 124 -12.28 -8.30 11.48
N SER A 125 -11.04 -8.60 11.86
CA SER A 125 -10.66 -9.15 13.14
C SER A 125 -9.47 -8.37 13.68
N ILE A 126 -9.58 -7.87 14.91
CA ILE A 126 -8.56 -7.06 15.58
C ILE A 126 -8.29 -7.66 16.95
N ILE A 127 -7.05 -8.02 17.23
CA ILE A 127 -6.61 -8.47 18.54
C ILE A 127 -5.60 -7.46 19.07
N ASN A 128 -5.93 -6.82 20.19
CA ASN A 128 -5.01 -5.93 20.91
C ASN A 128 -4.50 -6.64 22.17
N ASN A 129 -3.19 -6.73 22.29
CA ASN A 129 -2.51 -7.28 23.45
C ASN A 129 -1.33 -6.36 23.78
N ASP A 130 -1.45 -5.57 24.84
CA ASP A 130 -0.39 -4.69 25.35
C ASP A 130 0.26 -3.81 24.25
N GLY A 131 -0.56 -3.08 23.51
CA GLY A 131 -0.10 -2.17 22.44
C GLY A 131 0.38 -2.85 21.16
N LYS A 132 0.29 -4.18 21.08
CA LYS A 132 0.47 -4.96 19.85
C LYS A 132 -0.90 -5.27 19.27
N ILE A 133 -1.21 -4.68 18.12
CA ILE A 133 -2.47 -4.90 17.40
C ILE A 133 -2.20 -5.85 16.24
N ILE A 134 -2.88 -7.00 16.23
CA ILE A 134 -2.92 -7.94 15.11
C ILE A 134 -4.24 -7.70 14.38
N PHE A 135 -4.20 -7.49 13.08
CA PHE A 135 -5.40 -7.21 12.28
C PHE A 135 -5.49 -8.11 11.05
N ASP A 136 -6.72 -8.42 10.70
CA ASP A 136 -7.11 -9.10 9.46
C ASP A 136 -8.36 -8.39 8.95
N THR A 137 -8.28 -7.75 7.79
CA THR A 137 -9.35 -6.93 7.22
C THR A 137 -9.61 -7.34 5.79
N LYS A 138 -10.88 -7.47 5.45
CA LYS A 138 -11.35 -7.76 4.10
C LYS A 138 -12.37 -6.69 3.71
N LEU A 139 -12.10 -6.00 2.60
CA LEU A 139 -12.99 -5.02 1.99
C LEU A 139 -13.35 -5.47 0.58
N ASN A 140 -14.64 -5.66 0.30
CA ASN A 140 -15.15 -5.97 -1.02
C ASN A 140 -15.63 -4.67 -1.66
N ILE A 141 -14.96 -4.23 -2.73
CA ILE A 141 -15.29 -3.02 -3.49
C ILE A 141 -16.03 -3.43 -4.76
N LYS A 142 -17.32 -3.15 -4.79
CA LYS A 142 -18.18 -3.42 -5.95
C LYS A 142 -18.48 -2.15 -6.73
N ASN A 143 -18.98 -1.13 -6.07
CA ASN A 143 -19.53 0.06 -6.68
C ASN A 143 -18.50 1.18 -6.84
N ASN A 144 -17.56 1.29 -5.90
CA ASN A 144 -16.53 2.32 -5.93
C ASN A 144 -15.42 2.04 -6.96
N PRO A 145 -14.84 3.10 -7.56
CA PRO A 145 -13.58 2.97 -8.28
C PRO A 145 -12.43 2.66 -7.31
N LEU A 146 -11.55 1.75 -7.72
CA LEU A 146 -10.27 1.49 -7.05
C LEU A 146 -9.15 1.80 -8.04
N ILE A 147 -8.23 2.69 -7.67
CA ILE A 147 -7.16 3.18 -8.53
C ILE A 147 -5.82 3.05 -7.79
N ILE A 148 -4.78 2.61 -8.49
CA ILE A 148 -3.40 2.61 -7.99
C ILE A 148 -2.55 3.28 -9.06
N ASN A 149 -2.37 4.59 -8.93
CA ASN A 149 -1.78 5.44 -9.97
C ASN A 149 -0.36 5.01 -10.38
N PHE A 150 0.51 4.67 -9.43
CA PHE A 150 1.89 4.26 -9.71
C PHE A 150 2.00 2.91 -10.45
N LEU A 151 0.93 2.09 -10.42
CA LEU A 151 0.79 0.86 -11.19
C LEU A 151 -0.06 1.03 -12.45
N ASP A 152 -0.60 2.21 -12.70
CA ASP A 152 -1.58 2.46 -13.77
C ASP A 152 -2.77 1.49 -13.73
N TYR A 153 -3.09 0.97 -12.52
CA TYR A 153 -4.19 0.05 -12.28
C TYR A 153 -5.48 0.82 -11.97
N LYS A 154 -6.56 0.38 -12.59
CA LYS A 154 -7.92 0.86 -12.32
C LYS A 154 -8.89 -0.31 -12.38
N LYS A 155 -9.65 -0.52 -11.30
CA LYS A 155 -10.75 -1.48 -11.24
C LYS A 155 -11.77 -1.20 -12.34
N LYS A 156 -12.22 -2.21 -13.06
CA LYS A 156 -13.34 -2.08 -14.01
C LYS A 156 -14.65 -1.84 -13.26
N LYS A 157 -15.52 -1.00 -13.83
CA LYS A 157 -16.76 -0.56 -13.17
C LYS A 157 -17.70 -1.75 -12.81
N GLU A 158 -17.78 -2.71 -13.71
CA GLU A 158 -18.65 -3.90 -13.61
C GLU A 158 -18.07 -5.02 -12.73
N ASP A 159 -16.82 -4.94 -12.35
CA ASP A 159 -16.14 -5.98 -11.58
C ASP A 159 -16.09 -5.62 -10.09
N SER A 160 -16.09 -6.64 -9.24
CA SER A 160 -15.80 -6.47 -7.82
C SER A 160 -14.34 -6.78 -7.53
N SER A 161 -13.73 -6.00 -6.64
CA SER A 161 -12.39 -6.24 -6.12
C SER A 161 -12.46 -6.61 -4.64
N GLU A 162 -11.69 -7.61 -4.26
CA GLU A 162 -11.46 -7.97 -2.87
C GLU A 162 -10.09 -7.44 -2.44
N ILE A 163 -10.07 -6.65 -1.36
CA ILE A 163 -8.86 -6.16 -0.70
C ILE A 163 -8.70 -6.89 0.62
N LEU A 164 -7.58 -7.59 0.81
CA LEU A 164 -7.21 -8.26 2.06
C LEU A 164 -5.97 -7.57 2.65
N LEU A 165 -6.07 -7.17 3.92
CA LEU A 165 -4.99 -6.59 4.69
C LEU A 165 -4.80 -7.39 5.97
N LYS A 166 -3.65 -8.08 6.12
CA LYS A 166 -3.29 -8.78 7.36
C LYS A 166 -1.98 -8.27 7.88
N GLY A 167 -1.92 -8.00 9.18
CA GLY A 167 -0.68 -7.45 9.70
C GLY A 167 -0.62 -7.32 11.21
N ILE A 168 0.44 -6.65 11.63
CA ILE A 168 0.75 -6.37 13.03
C ILE A 168 1.19 -4.91 13.12
N TYR A 169 0.49 -4.14 13.93
CA TYR A 169 0.92 -2.79 14.29
C TYR A 169 1.46 -2.78 15.72
N LYS A 170 2.63 -2.23 15.92
CA LYS A 170 3.23 -1.98 17.23
C LYS A 170 3.28 -0.47 17.44
N LYS A 171 2.50 0.03 18.40
CA LYS A 171 2.35 1.48 18.69
C LYS A 171 3.74 2.15 18.73
N ASN A 172 3.90 3.23 17.96
CA ASN A 172 5.12 4.05 17.86
C ASN A 172 6.43 3.31 17.44
N LYS A 173 6.32 2.13 16.85
CA LYS A 173 7.49 1.35 16.42
C LYS A 173 7.45 1.02 14.93
N GLU A 174 6.53 0.14 14.55
CA GLU A 174 6.52 -0.43 13.19
C GLU A 174 5.14 -0.96 12.81
N LEU A 175 4.89 -1.02 11.51
CA LEU A 175 3.74 -1.67 10.91
C LEU A 175 4.22 -2.77 9.97
N ILE A 176 3.79 -4.00 10.21
CA ILE A 176 4.15 -5.17 9.42
C ILE A 176 2.90 -5.65 8.70
N PHE A 177 2.85 -5.54 7.38
CA PHE A 177 1.85 -6.22 6.59
C PHE A 177 2.34 -7.62 6.25
N LYS A 178 1.72 -8.63 6.84
CA LYS A 178 1.96 -10.02 6.49
C LYS A 178 1.40 -10.36 5.11
N ASN A 179 0.31 -9.71 4.74
CA ASN A 179 -0.33 -9.85 3.44
C ASN A 179 -1.09 -8.59 3.08
N ILE A 180 -0.84 -8.05 1.90
CA ILE A 180 -1.70 -7.10 1.19
C ILE A 180 -2.07 -7.79 -0.12
N SER A 181 -3.35 -8.00 -0.37
CA SER A 181 -3.83 -8.60 -1.61
C SER A 181 -4.98 -7.81 -2.19
N ILE A 182 -4.93 -7.55 -3.49
CA ILE A 182 -6.04 -7.01 -4.27
C ILE A 182 -6.32 -8.03 -5.37
N THR A 183 -7.55 -8.52 -5.42
CA THR A 183 -7.98 -9.52 -6.40
C THR A 183 -9.23 -9.03 -7.12
N GLU A 184 -9.20 -9.02 -8.44
CA GLU A 184 -10.31 -8.66 -9.32
C GLU A 184 -10.34 -9.64 -10.50
N LYS A 185 -11.28 -10.59 -10.53
CA LYS A 185 -11.30 -11.66 -11.54
C LYS A 185 -9.93 -12.34 -11.69
N ASN A 186 -9.26 -12.09 -12.83
CA ASN A 186 -7.94 -12.63 -13.15
C ASN A 186 -6.78 -11.69 -12.77
N ASN A 187 -7.08 -10.49 -12.26
CA ASN A 187 -6.08 -9.54 -11.81
C ASN A 187 -5.72 -9.82 -10.35
N GLN A 188 -4.43 -9.82 -10.05
CA GLN A 188 -3.91 -9.98 -8.70
C GLN A 188 -2.73 -9.06 -8.44
N ILE A 189 -2.79 -8.31 -7.36
CA ILE A 189 -1.67 -7.57 -6.77
C ILE A 189 -1.47 -8.15 -5.37
N LEU A 190 -0.27 -8.64 -5.08
CA LEU A 190 0.04 -9.31 -3.82
C LEU A 190 1.37 -8.82 -3.29
N ILE A 191 1.40 -8.40 -2.01
CA ILE A 191 2.60 -8.02 -1.28
C ILE A 191 2.64 -8.83 0.02
N LYS A 192 3.79 -9.42 0.35
CA LYS A 192 3.98 -10.17 1.58
C LYS A 192 5.16 -9.66 2.39
N ASP A 193 4.99 -9.70 3.70
CA ASP A 193 6.00 -9.34 4.71
C ASP A 193 6.62 -7.96 4.45
N LEU A 194 5.76 -6.96 4.19
CA LEU A 194 6.16 -5.56 4.08
C LEU A 194 6.32 -4.96 5.47
N LEU A 195 7.53 -4.53 5.79
CA LEU A 195 7.86 -3.84 7.03
C LEU A 195 7.95 -2.34 6.79
N LEU A 196 7.12 -1.58 7.47
CA LEU A 196 7.15 -0.12 7.52
C LEU A 196 7.68 0.39 8.86
N SER A 197 8.45 1.46 8.84
CA SER A 197 8.88 2.20 10.03
C SER A 197 7.71 2.95 10.68
N LYS A 198 7.96 3.58 11.83
CA LYS A 198 7.01 4.49 12.50
C LYS A 198 6.56 5.68 11.62
N ASN A 199 7.37 6.04 10.62
CA ASN A 199 7.09 7.11 9.65
C ASN A 199 6.50 6.58 8.34
N PHE A 200 6.02 5.33 8.35
CA PHE A 200 5.45 4.62 7.19
C PHE A 200 6.40 4.49 5.99
N LYS A 201 7.72 4.58 6.20
CA LYS A 201 8.73 4.31 5.18
C LYS A 201 9.04 2.82 5.12
N ILE A 202 9.33 2.31 3.92
CA ILE A 202 9.68 0.89 3.70
C ILE A 202 11.06 0.61 4.29
N LYS A 203 11.11 -0.32 5.23
CA LYS A 203 12.35 -0.85 5.81
C LYS A 203 12.73 -2.19 5.20
N ASP A 204 11.73 -3.00 4.87
CA ASP A 204 11.94 -4.33 4.32
C ASP A 204 10.70 -4.83 3.57
N LEU A 205 10.90 -5.82 2.71
CA LEU A 205 9.88 -6.41 1.87
C LEU A 205 10.35 -7.79 1.40
N ASP A 206 9.52 -8.83 1.50
CA ASP A 206 9.94 -10.18 1.08
C ASP A 206 9.47 -10.56 -0.32
N TYR A 207 8.22 -10.20 -0.65
CA TYR A 207 7.62 -10.66 -1.90
C TYR A 207 6.59 -9.69 -2.46
N VAL A 208 6.66 -9.46 -3.78
CA VAL A 208 5.59 -8.80 -4.56
C VAL A 208 5.27 -9.65 -5.78
N LYS A 209 3.99 -9.83 -6.06
CA LYS A 209 3.48 -10.37 -7.32
C LYS A 209 2.50 -9.38 -7.93
N LEU A 210 2.74 -9.02 -9.17
CA LEU A 210 1.84 -8.27 -10.01
C LEU A 210 1.40 -9.19 -11.16
N ASP A 211 0.10 -9.42 -11.30
CA ASP A 211 -0.50 -10.18 -12.39
C ASP A 211 -1.83 -9.51 -12.75
N TYR A 212 -1.76 -8.43 -13.52
CA TYR A 212 -2.94 -7.62 -13.84
C TYR A 212 -2.79 -6.93 -15.21
N ARG A 213 -3.93 -6.50 -15.77
CA ARG A 213 -3.95 -5.56 -16.89
C ARG A 213 -4.19 -4.15 -16.41
N ASN A 214 -3.38 -3.21 -16.89
CA ASN A 214 -3.54 -1.79 -16.55
C ASN A 214 -4.67 -1.13 -17.36
N LYS A 215 -4.90 0.18 -17.17
CA LYS A 215 -5.95 0.94 -17.89
C LYS A 215 -5.78 0.95 -19.42
N ASN A 216 -4.58 0.68 -19.93
CA ASN A 216 -4.28 0.57 -21.37
C ASN A 216 -4.36 -0.88 -21.88
N ASP A 217 -4.87 -1.82 -21.07
CA ASP A 217 -4.96 -3.26 -21.29
C ASP A 217 -3.59 -3.96 -21.46
N LEU A 218 -2.49 -3.31 -21.03
CA LEU A 218 -1.15 -3.90 -21.05
C LEU A 218 -1.01 -4.87 -19.86
N LEU A 219 -0.48 -6.07 -20.16
CA LEU A 219 -0.26 -7.09 -19.13
C LEU A 219 0.97 -6.73 -18.28
N ASN A 220 0.78 -6.65 -16.98
CA ASN A 220 1.82 -6.58 -15.96
C ASN A 220 1.90 -7.91 -15.23
N LYS A 221 2.95 -8.67 -15.49
CA LYS A 221 3.16 -10.00 -14.91
C LYS A 221 4.60 -10.16 -14.46
N ILE A 222 4.87 -9.74 -13.22
CA ILE A 222 6.19 -9.79 -12.59
C ILE A 222 6.11 -10.31 -11.15
N GLU A 223 7.20 -10.87 -10.69
CA GLU A 223 7.44 -11.24 -9.30
C GLU A 223 8.75 -10.63 -8.81
N LEU A 224 8.72 -10.04 -7.62
CA LEU A 224 9.87 -9.64 -6.84
C LEU A 224 10.00 -10.59 -5.66
N LYS A 225 11.19 -11.17 -5.49
CA LYS A 225 11.50 -12.08 -4.37
C LYS A 225 12.79 -11.64 -3.69
N LYS A 226 12.75 -11.57 -2.36
CA LYS A 226 13.93 -11.36 -1.55
C LYS A 226 14.72 -12.65 -1.42
N ASN A 227 16.03 -12.57 -1.63
CA ASN A 227 16.99 -13.64 -1.44
C ASN A 227 18.12 -13.15 -0.52
N LYS A 228 18.01 -13.43 0.78
CA LYS A 228 18.89 -12.85 1.82
C LYS A 228 18.79 -11.32 1.82
N SER A 229 19.87 -10.62 1.45
CA SER A 229 19.92 -9.14 1.34
C SER A 229 19.63 -8.59 -0.04
N ASN A 230 19.47 -9.45 -1.05
CA ASN A 230 19.26 -9.06 -2.44
C ASN A 230 17.83 -9.39 -2.89
N PHE A 231 17.42 -8.77 -3.98
CA PHE A 231 16.12 -9.01 -4.60
C PHE A 231 16.27 -9.52 -6.03
N SER A 232 15.35 -10.36 -6.45
CA SER A 232 15.23 -10.79 -7.84
C SER A 232 13.87 -10.37 -8.39
N ILE A 233 13.86 -9.63 -9.50
CA ILE A 233 12.67 -9.26 -10.25
C ILE A 233 12.64 -10.09 -11.52
N LYS A 234 11.58 -10.88 -11.72
CA LYS A 234 11.39 -11.70 -12.93
C LYS A 234 9.97 -11.57 -13.43
N GLY A 235 9.79 -11.59 -14.74
CA GLY A 235 8.45 -11.55 -15.31
C GLY A 235 8.36 -11.67 -16.81
N LYS A 236 7.10 -11.88 -17.26
CA LYS A 236 6.76 -11.90 -18.68
C LYS A 236 6.65 -10.51 -19.27
N SER A 237 6.04 -9.59 -18.51
CA SER A 237 5.80 -8.23 -19.02
C SER A 237 5.62 -7.23 -17.89
N PHE A 238 5.99 -5.99 -18.17
CA PHE A 238 5.80 -4.87 -17.24
C PHE A 238 5.68 -3.56 -18.03
N ASP A 239 4.73 -2.71 -17.62
CA ASP A 239 4.62 -1.35 -18.14
C ASP A 239 5.42 -0.38 -17.26
N ALA A 240 6.58 0.03 -17.74
CA ALA A 240 7.47 0.96 -17.07
C ALA A 240 7.14 2.44 -17.32
N THR A 241 6.08 2.75 -18.08
CA THR A 241 5.72 4.12 -18.49
C THR A 241 5.64 5.08 -17.31
N GLN A 242 4.97 4.68 -16.23
CA GLN A 242 4.83 5.54 -15.04
C GLN A 242 6.16 5.71 -14.29
N LEU A 243 6.97 4.65 -14.17
CA LEU A 243 8.29 4.75 -13.53
C LEU A 243 9.21 5.70 -14.29
N ILE A 244 9.20 5.60 -15.63
CA ILE A 244 9.99 6.48 -16.48
C ILE A 244 9.48 7.93 -16.37
N ASN A 245 8.15 8.17 -16.32
CA ASN A 245 7.59 9.52 -16.16
C ASN A 245 8.02 10.14 -14.82
N ASN A 246 7.84 9.39 -13.73
CA ASN A 246 8.15 9.88 -12.38
C ASN A 246 9.66 10.08 -12.14
N SER A 247 10.53 9.33 -12.85
CA SER A 247 11.98 9.51 -12.72
C SER A 247 12.52 10.80 -13.35
N MET A 248 11.68 11.49 -14.11
CA MET A 248 12.01 12.75 -14.78
C MET A 248 11.56 13.98 -13.99
N ASP A 249 10.64 13.80 -13.05
CA ASP A 249 10.23 14.85 -12.13
C ASP A 249 11.26 14.94 -11.00
N ASP A 250 12.09 15.98 -11.03
CA ASP A 250 13.21 16.24 -10.10
C ASP A 250 12.74 16.60 -8.67
N ASP A 251 11.60 16.07 -8.23
CA ASP A 251 11.22 16.18 -6.82
C ASP A 251 12.17 15.32 -5.98
N GLU A 252 13.10 15.97 -5.28
CA GLU A 252 13.86 15.40 -4.15
C GLU A 252 12.92 14.97 -3.00
N SER A 253 11.69 14.57 -3.35
CA SER A 253 10.67 14.12 -2.43
C SER A 253 11.19 12.93 -1.66
N SER A 254 11.05 13.01 -0.39
CA SER A 254 11.28 12.06 0.69
C SER A 254 11.36 10.62 0.16
N THR A 255 12.55 10.01 0.26
CA THR A 255 12.73 8.60 -0.09
C THR A 255 11.67 7.76 0.60
N ILE A 256 10.97 6.91 -0.16
CA ILE A 256 9.97 5.96 0.37
C ILE A 256 10.62 4.88 1.25
N PHE A 257 11.94 4.82 1.25
CA PHE A 257 12.75 3.85 1.99
C PHE A 257 13.38 4.46 3.24
N GLU A 258 13.61 3.61 4.26
CA GLU A 258 14.35 3.95 5.47
C GLU A 258 15.45 2.91 5.74
N ASN A 259 16.70 3.35 5.74
CA ASN A 259 17.88 2.49 5.92
C ASN A 259 17.98 1.33 4.92
N PHE A 260 17.57 1.60 3.68
CA PHE A 260 17.47 0.58 2.65
C PHE A 260 18.77 0.49 1.86
N ASN A 261 19.42 -0.68 1.92
CA ASN A 261 20.64 -1.01 1.21
C ASN A 261 20.47 -2.39 0.60
N SER A 262 20.25 -2.45 -0.72
CA SER A 262 19.93 -3.70 -1.38
C SER A 262 20.27 -3.67 -2.87
N ARG A 263 20.64 -4.84 -3.40
CA ARG A 263 20.82 -5.07 -4.83
C ARG A 263 19.60 -5.79 -5.38
N PHE A 264 19.21 -5.37 -6.58
CA PHE A 264 18.16 -5.99 -7.38
C PHE A 264 18.75 -6.54 -8.67
N ASP A 265 18.44 -7.79 -8.97
CA ASP A 265 18.70 -8.39 -10.28
C ASP A 265 17.35 -8.48 -11.02
N ILE A 266 17.31 -8.00 -12.27
CA ILE A 266 16.08 -7.89 -13.06
C ILE A 266 16.17 -8.73 -14.33
N LYS A 267 15.07 -9.43 -14.68
CA LYS A 267 14.88 -10.12 -15.95
C LYS A 267 13.41 -10.10 -16.32
N ILE A 268 13.05 -9.36 -17.38
CA ILE A 268 11.68 -9.23 -17.87
C ILE A 268 11.67 -9.45 -19.38
N ASP A 269 10.78 -10.34 -19.88
CA ASP A 269 10.77 -10.69 -21.31
C ASP A 269 10.29 -9.52 -22.19
N THR A 270 9.27 -8.75 -21.72
CA THR A 270 8.72 -7.57 -22.43
C THR A 270 8.54 -6.40 -21.47
N THR A 271 9.13 -5.25 -21.79
CA THR A 271 8.98 -4.02 -21.00
C THR A 271 8.40 -2.91 -21.88
N TYR A 272 7.18 -2.50 -21.59
CA TYR A 272 6.55 -1.36 -22.27
C TYR A 272 7.15 -0.06 -21.74
N ILE A 273 7.54 0.82 -22.65
CA ILE A 273 8.06 2.16 -22.37
C ILE A 273 6.99 3.23 -22.64
N ASN A 274 5.98 2.88 -23.40
CA ASN A 274 4.73 3.59 -23.59
C ASN A 274 3.68 2.61 -24.17
N LYS A 275 2.47 3.10 -24.47
CA LYS A 275 1.38 2.26 -24.98
C LYS A 275 1.71 1.48 -26.28
N ASN A 276 2.57 2.02 -27.14
CA ASN A 276 2.85 1.49 -28.47
C ASN A 276 4.26 0.86 -28.60
N ASP A 277 5.19 1.30 -27.75
CA ASP A 277 6.59 0.92 -27.85
C ASP A 277 7.02 0.08 -26.65
N TYR A 278 7.78 -0.96 -26.94
CA TYR A 278 8.31 -1.88 -25.92
C TYR A 278 9.71 -2.38 -26.27
N THR A 279 10.41 -2.84 -25.25
CA THR A 279 11.67 -3.57 -25.38
C THR A 279 11.48 -5.02 -24.97
N LYS A 280 12.34 -5.89 -25.46
CA LYS A 280 12.40 -7.31 -25.13
C LYS A 280 13.67 -7.63 -24.35
N ASN A 281 13.59 -8.71 -23.56
CA ASN A 281 14.73 -9.25 -22.84
C ASN A 281 15.45 -8.19 -21.99
N LEU A 282 14.67 -7.39 -21.22
CA LEU A 282 15.28 -6.50 -20.24
C LEU A 282 15.99 -7.33 -19.17
N PHE A 283 17.26 -7.10 -18.98
CA PHE A 283 18.06 -7.71 -17.92
C PHE A 283 19.09 -6.73 -17.36
N GLY A 284 19.53 -7.00 -16.15
CA GLY A 284 20.54 -6.19 -15.50
C GLY A 284 20.41 -6.18 -13.97
N ASN A 285 20.93 -5.15 -13.36
CA ASN A 285 20.86 -4.97 -11.91
C ASN A 285 20.89 -3.49 -11.52
N PHE A 286 20.40 -3.23 -10.31
CA PHE A 286 20.54 -1.93 -9.68
C PHE A 286 20.74 -2.08 -8.17
N THR A 287 21.39 -1.11 -7.57
CA THR A 287 21.74 -1.12 -6.15
C THR A 287 21.30 0.18 -5.50
N PHE A 288 20.58 0.06 -4.38
CA PHE A 288 20.34 1.17 -3.46
C PHE A 288 21.42 1.18 -2.38
N LYS A 289 21.89 2.36 -2.06
CA LYS A 289 22.77 2.63 -0.93
C LYS A 289 22.25 3.88 -0.21
N GLU A 290 22.06 3.79 1.10
CA GLU A 290 21.53 4.89 1.91
C GLU A 290 20.22 5.47 1.33
N ASN A 291 19.31 4.59 0.90
CA ASN A 291 18.02 4.90 0.29
C ASN A 291 18.08 5.56 -1.10
N LYS A 292 19.24 5.74 -1.70
CA LYS A 292 19.42 6.33 -3.03
C LYS A 292 19.89 5.29 -4.04
N LEU A 293 19.51 5.46 -5.29
CA LEU A 293 20.05 4.65 -6.39
C LEU A 293 21.54 4.98 -6.55
N ASP A 294 22.39 3.98 -6.28
CA ASP A 294 23.85 4.09 -6.32
C ASP A 294 24.41 3.60 -7.66
N LYS A 295 23.90 2.45 -8.12
CA LYS A 295 24.28 1.84 -9.40
C LYS A 295 23.08 1.28 -10.12
N LEU A 296 23.09 1.39 -11.45
CA LEU A 296 22.11 0.76 -12.32
C LEU A 296 22.81 0.36 -13.63
N ASN A 297 22.59 -0.88 -14.06
CA ASN A 297 23.01 -1.37 -15.37
C ASN A 297 21.85 -2.17 -15.96
N LEU A 298 21.27 -1.69 -17.04
CA LEU A 298 20.17 -2.33 -17.74
C LEU A 298 20.47 -2.46 -19.22
N GLU A 299 20.17 -3.63 -19.77
CA GLU A 299 20.27 -3.93 -21.20
C GLU A 299 18.93 -4.46 -21.70
N SER A 300 18.56 -4.09 -22.92
CA SER A 300 17.38 -4.63 -23.58
C SER A 300 17.46 -4.46 -25.10
N THR A 301 16.51 -5.05 -25.81
CA THR A 301 16.39 -4.98 -27.27
C THR A 301 15.02 -4.47 -27.67
N PHE A 302 14.95 -3.55 -28.63
CA PHE A 302 13.69 -3.16 -29.27
C PHE A 302 13.13 -4.28 -30.17
N SER A 303 11.88 -4.14 -30.59
CA SER A 303 11.20 -5.10 -31.47
C SER A 303 11.92 -5.35 -32.80
N ASN A 304 12.71 -4.38 -33.28
CA ASN A 304 13.53 -4.45 -34.47
C ASN A 304 14.96 -5.00 -34.20
N ASN A 305 15.18 -5.64 -33.05
CA ASN A 305 16.46 -6.19 -32.58
C ASN A 305 17.59 -5.17 -32.35
N LYS A 306 17.27 -3.86 -32.35
CA LYS A 306 18.22 -2.82 -31.98
C LYS A 306 18.39 -2.74 -30.47
N LYS A 307 19.62 -2.55 -29.99
CA LYS A 307 19.98 -2.62 -28.57
C LYS A 307 19.76 -1.27 -27.85
N MET A 308 19.51 -1.37 -26.56
CA MET A 308 19.45 -0.27 -25.62
C MET A 308 20.24 -0.62 -24.35
N ASN A 309 21.09 0.28 -23.91
CA ASN A 309 21.85 0.15 -22.67
C ASN A 309 21.67 1.41 -21.82
N LEU A 310 21.40 1.24 -20.55
CA LEU A 310 21.32 2.33 -19.56
C LEU A 310 22.22 2.00 -18.37
N SER A 311 23.13 2.89 -18.03
CA SER A 311 23.92 2.76 -16.82
C SER A 311 23.87 4.07 -16.01
N ILE A 312 23.81 3.91 -14.69
CA ILE A 312 23.93 4.99 -13.70
C ILE A 312 24.95 4.51 -12.68
N GLU A 313 25.88 5.38 -12.31
CA GLU A 313 26.86 5.09 -11.27
C GLU A 313 27.21 6.37 -10.50
N THR A 314 27.21 6.28 -9.17
CA THR A 314 27.67 7.36 -8.30
C THR A 314 29.13 7.11 -7.93
N ASN A 315 30.02 8.02 -8.29
CA ASN A 315 31.46 7.92 -8.02
C ASN A 315 31.82 8.38 -6.60
N ASN A 316 33.10 8.23 -6.23
CA ASN A 316 33.62 8.64 -4.91
C ASN A 316 33.54 10.15 -4.66
N GLN A 317 33.39 10.97 -5.71
CA GLN A 317 33.24 12.43 -5.65
C GLN A 317 31.78 12.86 -5.51
N LYS A 318 30.86 11.89 -5.27
CA LYS A 318 29.40 12.08 -5.20
C LYS A 318 28.79 12.61 -6.51
N GLU A 319 29.44 12.37 -7.63
CA GLU A 319 28.90 12.68 -8.95
C GLU A 319 28.10 11.47 -9.46
N THR A 320 26.87 11.70 -9.90
CA THR A 320 26.04 10.67 -10.55
C THR A 320 26.25 10.75 -12.06
N ILE A 321 26.83 9.71 -12.62
CA ILE A 321 27.12 9.59 -14.05
C ILE A 321 26.02 8.72 -14.66
N THR A 322 25.29 9.26 -15.63
CA THR A 322 24.28 8.55 -16.41
C THR A 322 24.76 8.39 -17.85
N LYS A 323 24.76 7.17 -18.35
CA LYS A 323 25.02 6.86 -19.78
C LYS A 323 23.84 6.10 -20.34
N PHE A 324 23.31 6.56 -21.44
CA PHE A 324 22.24 5.90 -22.14
C PHE A 324 22.55 5.82 -23.63
N VAL A 325 22.58 4.60 -24.15
CA VAL A 325 22.90 4.32 -25.56
C VAL A 325 21.76 3.55 -26.18
N SER A 326 21.29 3.98 -27.34
CA SER A 326 20.24 3.31 -28.06
C SER A 326 20.48 3.34 -29.58
N ASN A 327 20.39 2.17 -30.23
CA ASN A 327 20.44 2.08 -31.70
C ASN A 327 19.05 2.30 -32.34
N TYR A 328 18.05 2.75 -31.56
CA TYR A 328 16.71 3.08 -32.02
C TYR A 328 16.13 4.22 -31.18
N PRO A 329 16.43 5.48 -31.52
CA PRO A 329 16.06 6.65 -30.74
C PRO A 329 14.57 6.98 -30.80
N LYS A 330 13.86 6.61 -31.89
CA LYS A 330 12.47 7.01 -32.18
C LYS A 330 11.50 6.93 -31.00
N PRO A 331 11.39 5.84 -30.20
CA PRO A 331 10.45 5.76 -29.09
C PRO A 331 10.76 6.72 -27.96
N LEU A 332 12.02 7.11 -27.83
CA LEU A 332 12.51 8.00 -26.77
C LEU A 332 12.35 9.46 -27.16
N ILE A 333 12.70 9.79 -28.42
CA ILE A 333 12.61 11.14 -28.95
C ILE A 333 11.15 11.59 -29.10
N LYS A 334 10.25 10.69 -29.54
CA LYS A 334 8.80 10.98 -29.60
C LYS A 334 8.20 11.45 -28.27
N ARG A 335 8.81 11.09 -27.17
CA ARG A 335 8.38 11.52 -25.84
C ARG A 335 8.78 12.97 -25.57
N TYR A 336 9.82 13.46 -26.18
CA TYR A 336 10.31 14.84 -26.11
C TYR A 336 9.89 15.56 -27.39
N ASP A 337 8.68 16.11 -27.42
CA ASP A 337 8.04 16.73 -28.61
C ASP A 337 8.83 17.86 -29.29
N PHE A 338 9.93 18.31 -28.68
CA PHE A 338 10.76 19.38 -29.22
C PHE A 338 11.81 18.95 -30.27
N ILE A 339 12.05 17.63 -30.41
CA ILE A 339 13.00 17.10 -31.43
C ILE A 339 12.19 16.34 -32.47
N LYS A 340 12.12 16.88 -33.69
CA LYS A 340 11.43 16.26 -34.83
C LYS A 340 12.42 15.78 -35.88
N GLY A 341 12.11 14.69 -36.57
CA GLY A 341 12.85 14.23 -37.75
C GLY A 341 13.86 13.10 -37.52
N PHE A 342 14.08 12.65 -36.30
CA PHE A 342 15.01 11.54 -36.01
C PHE A 342 14.20 10.23 -35.85
N GLU A 343 13.93 9.53 -36.93
CA GLU A 343 13.16 8.29 -36.91
C GLU A 343 14.02 7.04 -36.82
N GLU A 344 15.26 7.11 -37.30
CA GLU A 344 16.25 6.03 -37.29
C GLU A 344 17.60 6.60 -36.82
N GLY A 345 18.54 5.76 -36.48
CA GLY A 345 19.91 6.17 -36.14
C GLY A 345 20.34 5.69 -34.75
N TYR A 346 21.27 6.45 -34.17
CA TYR A 346 21.94 6.16 -32.93
C TYR A 346 21.73 7.32 -31.95
N LEU A 347 21.50 7.00 -30.70
CA LEU A 347 21.42 7.99 -29.62
C LEU A 347 22.44 7.64 -28.55
N ASP A 348 23.28 8.60 -28.21
CA ASP A 348 24.21 8.55 -27.08
C ASP A 348 23.93 9.75 -26.16
N PHE A 349 23.56 9.45 -24.94
CA PHE A 349 23.33 10.43 -23.89
C PHE A 349 24.31 10.17 -22.75
N TYR A 350 25.02 11.23 -22.36
CA TYR A 350 25.91 11.24 -21.22
C TYR A 350 25.58 12.41 -20.31
N SER A 351 25.48 12.18 -19.02
CA SER A 351 25.23 13.24 -18.04
C SER A 351 26.03 13.03 -16.77
N ILE A 352 26.55 14.12 -16.21
CA ILE A 352 27.14 14.17 -14.86
C ILE A 352 26.30 15.13 -14.03
N LYS A 353 25.72 14.61 -12.95
CA LYS A 353 24.97 15.40 -11.95
C LYS A 353 25.80 15.52 -10.66
N LYS A 354 26.00 16.75 -10.17
CA LYS A 354 26.66 17.07 -8.90
C LYS A 354 25.95 18.24 -8.23
N ASP A 355 25.65 18.14 -6.94
CA ASP A 355 25.03 19.18 -6.12
C ASP A 355 23.81 19.85 -6.79
N GLY A 356 22.96 19.02 -7.40
CA GLY A 356 21.74 19.48 -8.10
C GLY A 356 21.96 20.02 -9.51
N VAL A 357 23.20 20.21 -9.96
CA VAL A 357 23.54 20.68 -11.31
C VAL A 357 23.86 19.49 -12.22
N SER A 358 23.24 19.45 -13.40
CA SER A 358 23.50 18.43 -14.42
C SER A 358 24.17 19.05 -15.65
N ASN A 359 25.30 18.47 -16.06
CA ASN A 359 25.95 18.74 -17.34
C ASN A 359 25.72 17.54 -18.25
N SER A 360 25.07 17.73 -19.40
CA SER A 360 24.64 16.66 -20.28
C SER A 360 25.07 16.89 -21.70
N VAL A 361 25.42 15.79 -22.39
CA VAL A 361 25.70 15.77 -23.82
C VAL A 361 24.75 14.74 -24.45
N LEU A 362 24.10 15.14 -25.51
CA LEU A 362 23.23 14.29 -26.32
C LEU A 362 23.74 14.29 -27.77
N ILE A 363 24.04 13.13 -28.29
CA ILE A 363 24.42 12.91 -29.67
C ILE A 363 23.33 12.07 -30.32
N ILE A 364 22.80 12.52 -31.44
CA ILE A 364 21.82 11.78 -32.26
C ILE A 364 22.39 11.79 -33.70
N ASP A 365 22.58 10.58 -34.25
CA ASP A 365 23.17 10.37 -35.57
C ASP A 365 22.21 9.55 -36.45
#